data_b599c931903520e652b6f27fe278dda7
#
_entry.id   b599c931903520e652b6f27fe278dda7
#
_cell.length_a   1.000
_cell.length_b   1.000
_cell.length_c   1.000
_cell.angle_alpha   90.00
_cell.angle_beta   90.00
_cell.angle_gamma   90.00
#
_symmetry.space_group_name_H-M   'P 1'
#
loop_
_entity.id
_entity.type
_entity.pdbx_description
1 polymer ?
#
loop_
_entity_poly.entity_id
_entity_poly.type
_entity_poly.pdbx_seq_one_letter_code
_entity_poly.pdbx_strand_id
1 'polypeptide(L)'
;MTMFARDLSVAHYRSFDSYRLALDEGVTILAGPNAAGKTNLIEALQLLTSGASFRHPTAAELVHDGADSCKVELRLEGDGRVLDMGLSAEDGKRSFSRNGKRCSAAGVRGVLPSVLFCPDHLDMVKRGASVRRAALDDFGMQLSARYADLASTYGRCVTQRNALLK
;
A
#
# COMPACT_ATOMS: atom_id res chain seq x y z
N MET A 1 -5.10 20.22 -4.69
CA MET A 1 -5.62 19.49 -3.49
C MET A 1 -4.47 18.76 -2.88
N THR A 2 -3.98 19.22 -1.72
CA THR A 2 -2.81 18.65 -1.09
C THR A 2 -3.24 17.94 0.20
N MET A 3 -3.32 16.62 0.13
CA MET A 3 -3.49 15.75 1.31
C MET A 3 -2.10 15.28 1.75
N PHE A 4 -1.87 15.17 3.05
CA PHE A 4 -0.65 14.60 3.60
C PHE A 4 -0.96 13.60 4.71
N ALA A 5 -0.01 12.69 4.98
CA ALA A 5 -0.10 11.74 6.06
C ALA A 5 0.20 12.45 7.38
N ARG A 6 -0.73 12.38 8.34
CA ARG A 6 -0.61 13.04 9.65
C ARG A 6 -0.18 12.08 10.74
N ASP A 7 -0.73 10.87 10.73
CA ASP A 7 -0.52 9.89 11.79
C ASP A 7 -0.64 8.47 11.23
N LEU A 8 0.33 7.64 11.53
CA LEU A 8 0.31 6.21 11.24
C LEU A 8 0.29 5.46 12.56
N SER A 9 -0.70 4.60 12.77
CA SER A 9 -0.72 3.67 13.90
C SER A 9 -0.79 2.22 13.42
N VAL A 10 -0.07 1.36 14.10
CA VAL A 10 -0.06 -0.09 13.86
C VAL A 10 -0.27 -0.82 15.17
N ALA A 11 -1.04 -1.90 15.13
CA ALA A 11 -1.27 -2.81 16.25
C ALA A 11 -1.13 -4.25 15.78
N HIS A 12 -0.32 -5.02 16.48
CA HIS A 12 0.04 -6.42 16.16
C HIS A 12 0.47 -6.62 14.69
N TYR A 13 1.25 -5.67 14.18
CA TYR A 13 1.64 -5.63 12.78
C TYR A 13 3.14 -5.94 12.62
N ARG A 14 3.48 -7.00 11.91
CA ARG A 14 4.87 -7.41 11.65
C ARG A 14 5.64 -7.56 12.97
N SER A 15 6.66 -6.70 13.18
CA SER A 15 7.50 -6.67 14.38
C SER A 15 6.97 -5.78 15.50
N PHE A 16 5.79 -5.21 15.35
CA PHE A 16 5.22 -4.27 16.32
C PHE A 16 4.01 -4.84 17.04
N ASP A 17 4.04 -4.85 18.37
CA ASP A 17 2.84 -5.01 19.17
C ASP A 17 1.93 -3.80 19.02
N SER A 18 2.49 -2.61 19.22
CA SER A 18 1.82 -1.35 19.01
C SER A 18 2.86 -0.27 18.72
N TYR A 19 2.59 0.55 17.74
CA TYR A 19 3.44 1.72 17.44
C TYR A 19 2.60 2.83 16.81
N ARG A 20 2.94 4.08 17.15
CA ARG A 20 2.34 5.26 16.56
C ARG A 20 3.43 6.23 16.09
N LEU A 21 3.30 6.68 14.86
CA LEU A 21 4.20 7.60 14.21
C LEU A 21 3.43 8.86 13.80
N ALA A 22 3.72 9.98 14.46
CA ALA A 22 3.27 11.28 14.00
C ALA A 22 4.11 11.70 12.80
N LEU A 23 3.44 12.23 11.79
CA LEU A 23 4.04 12.69 10.55
C LEU A 23 3.67 14.16 10.36
N ASP A 24 4.63 14.94 9.88
CA ASP A 24 4.40 16.33 9.53
C ASP A 24 4.61 16.56 8.03
N GLU A 25 4.16 17.70 7.54
CA GLU A 25 4.48 18.14 6.18
C GLU A 25 6.01 18.26 6.02
N GLY A 26 6.52 17.82 4.88
CA GLY A 26 7.93 17.89 4.55
C GLY A 26 8.66 16.55 4.74
N VAL A 27 9.79 16.54 5.42
CA VAL A 27 10.66 15.36 5.52
C VAL A 27 10.59 14.73 6.90
N THR A 28 10.23 13.44 6.94
CA THR A 28 10.31 12.61 8.15
C THR A 28 11.44 11.60 8.00
N ILE A 29 12.33 11.52 8.97
CA ILE A 29 13.47 10.59 8.99
C ILE A 29 13.21 9.49 10.02
N LEU A 30 13.18 8.23 9.56
CA LEU A 30 13.10 7.06 10.42
C LEU A 30 14.52 6.52 10.65
N ALA A 31 15.08 6.76 11.84
CA ALA A 31 16.40 6.29 12.24
C ALA A 31 16.28 5.18 13.30
N GLY A 32 17.25 4.26 13.30
CA GLY A 32 17.31 3.16 14.27
C GLY A 32 18.13 1.98 13.76
N PRO A 33 18.40 0.97 14.61
CA PRO A 33 19.18 -0.21 14.24
C PRO A 33 18.50 -1.02 13.12
N ASN A 34 19.26 -1.95 12.54
CA ASN A 34 18.68 -2.92 11.60
C ASN A 34 17.65 -3.79 12.34
N ALA A 35 16.65 -4.24 11.62
CA ALA A 35 15.52 -5.01 12.16
C ALA A 35 14.58 -4.25 13.14
N ALA A 36 14.79 -2.96 13.41
CA ALA A 36 13.88 -2.14 14.24
C ALA A 36 12.48 -1.91 13.63
N GLY A 37 12.18 -2.47 12.44
CA GLY A 37 10.86 -2.34 11.82
C GLY A 37 10.66 -1.11 10.93
N LYS A 38 11.71 -0.28 10.66
CA LYS A 38 11.58 0.90 9.80
C LYS A 38 10.91 0.62 8.45
N THR A 39 11.33 -0.44 7.80
CA THR A 39 10.76 -0.86 6.51
C THR A 39 9.32 -1.35 6.65
N ASN A 40 8.94 -1.90 7.80
CA ASN A 40 7.56 -2.33 8.07
C ASN A 40 6.62 -1.13 8.17
N LEU A 41 7.06 0.01 8.73
CA LEU A 41 6.29 1.25 8.76
C LEU A 41 6.11 1.84 7.36
N ILE A 42 7.16 1.82 6.52
CA ILE A 42 7.05 2.23 5.11
C ILE A 42 6.10 1.33 4.34
N GLU A 43 6.16 0.01 4.57
CA GLU A 43 5.22 -0.95 3.99
C GLU A 43 3.77 -0.68 4.41
N ALA A 44 3.54 -0.34 5.68
CA ALA A 44 2.23 0.02 6.20
C ALA A 44 1.65 1.26 5.50
N LEU A 45 2.46 2.30 5.31
CA LEU A 45 2.08 3.49 4.52
C LEU A 45 1.73 3.11 3.08
N GLN A 46 2.55 2.31 2.42
CA GLN A 46 2.31 1.90 1.04
C GLN A 46 1.02 1.08 0.91
N LEU A 47 0.76 0.14 1.82
CA LEU A 47 -0.48 -0.65 1.82
C LEU A 47 -1.73 0.24 1.86
N LEU A 48 -1.70 1.34 2.63
CA LEU A 48 -2.84 2.25 2.79
C LEU A 48 -2.91 3.34 1.71
N THR A 49 -1.88 3.56 0.92
CA THR A 49 -1.86 4.56 -0.16
C THR A 49 -2.02 3.93 -1.54
N SER A 50 -1.41 2.77 -1.78
CA SER A 50 -1.47 2.07 -3.07
C SER A 50 -2.37 0.82 -3.08
N GLY A 51 -2.81 0.33 -1.91
CA GLY A 51 -3.56 -0.91 -1.77
C GLY A 51 -2.73 -2.19 -1.97
N ALA A 52 -1.41 -2.04 -2.15
CA ALA A 52 -0.47 -3.13 -2.38
C ALA A 52 0.84 -2.88 -1.61
N SER A 53 1.66 -3.92 -1.44
CA SER A 53 3.00 -3.81 -0.88
C SER A 53 4.02 -4.31 -1.89
N PHE A 54 5.20 -3.68 -1.91
CA PHE A 54 6.34 -4.12 -2.72
C PHE A 54 6.86 -5.51 -2.35
N ARG A 55 6.53 -6.00 -1.14
CA ARG A 55 6.89 -7.34 -0.67
C ARG A 55 5.86 -8.41 -1.01
N HIS A 56 4.68 -8.03 -1.53
CA HIS A 56 3.57 -8.94 -1.86
C HIS A 56 3.21 -9.91 -0.71
N PRO A 57 3.05 -9.44 0.55
CA PRO A 57 2.79 -10.33 1.67
C PRO A 57 1.45 -11.02 1.56
N THR A 58 1.35 -12.21 2.15
CA THR A 58 0.07 -12.80 2.52
C THR A 58 -0.57 -12.03 3.67
N ALA A 59 -1.84 -12.28 3.98
CA ALA A 59 -2.48 -11.65 5.13
C ALA A 59 -1.84 -12.08 6.46
N ALA A 60 -1.47 -13.35 6.57
CA ALA A 60 -0.81 -13.90 7.77
C ALA A 60 0.55 -13.24 8.04
N GLU A 61 1.33 -12.97 7.00
CA GLU A 61 2.64 -12.31 7.15
C GLU A 61 2.56 -10.87 7.63
N LEU A 62 1.40 -10.23 7.60
CA LEU A 62 1.19 -8.89 8.16
C LEU A 62 0.96 -8.92 9.66
N VAL A 63 0.50 -10.05 10.19
CA VAL A 63 0.17 -10.21 11.61
C VAL A 63 1.46 -10.47 12.40
N HIS A 64 1.56 -9.87 13.58
CA HIS A 64 2.65 -10.09 14.51
C HIS A 64 2.63 -11.53 15.03
N ASP A 65 3.81 -12.12 15.25
CA ASP A 65 3.93 -13.47 15.76
C ASP A 65 3.22 -13.64 17.11
N GLY A 66 2.32 -14.61 17.20
CA GLY A 66 1.52 -14.87 18.38
C GLY A 66 0.22 -14.05 18.49
N ALA A 67 -0.09 -13.21 17.52
CA ALA A 67 -1.37 -12.51 17.46
C ALA A 67 -2.29 -13.14 16.41
N ASP A 68 -3.61 -13.00 16.60
CA ASP A 68 -4.62 -13.53 15.69
C ASP A 68 -4.95 -12.55 14.54
N SER A 69 -4.70 -11.26 14.77
CA SER A 69 -5.03 -10.21 13.81
C SER A 69 -4.09 -9.03 13.93
N CYS A 70 -4.04 -8.19 12.90
CA CYS A 70 -3.37 -6.90 12.96
C CYS A 70 -4.24 -5.76 12.45
N LYS A 71 -3.89 -4.55 12.85
CA LYS A 71 -4.55 -3.33 12.42
C LYS A 71 -3.52 -2.27 12.06
N VAL A 72 -3.76 -1.59 10.94
CA VAL A 72 -2.96 -0.45 10.47
C VAL A 72 -3.92 0.68 10.15
N GLU A 73 -3.66 1.86 10.69
CA GLU A 73 -4.48 3.04 10.47
C GLU A 73 -3.60 4.22 10.05
N LEU A 74 -4.06 4.96 9.06
CA LEU A 74 -3.40 6.15 8.55
C LEU A 74 -4.39 7.29 8.51
N ARG A 75 -4.11 8.35 9.24
CA ARG A 75 -4.84 9.60 9.16
C ARG A 75 -4.21 10.52 8.13
N LEU A 76 -5.03 10.97 7.21
CA LEU A 76 -4.68 11.96 6.20
C LEU A 76 -5.39 13.27 6.50
N GLU A 77 -4.68 14.38 6.35
CA GLU A 77 -5.22 15.73 6.50
C GLU A 77 -4.90 16.56 5.27
N GLY A 78 -5.79 17.49 4.92
CA GLY A 78 -5.57 18.44 3.85
C GLY A 78 -6.87 19.04 3.32
N ASP A 79 -6.79 20.25 2.79
CA ASP A 79 -7.93 21.00 2.22
C ASP A 79 -9.16 21.07 3.14
N GLY A 80 -8.95 21.21 4.46
CA GLY A 80 -10.03 21.23 5.46
C GLY A 80 -10.74 19.87 5.66
N ARG A 81 -10.14 18.77 5.23
CA ARG A 81 -10.69 17.42 5.34
C ARG A 81 -9.75 16.51 6.12
N VAL A 82 -10.36 15.55 6.82
CA VAL A 82 -9.67 14.45 7.48
C VAL A 82 -10.20 13.15 6.87
N LEU A 83 -9.30 12.25 6.53
CA LEU A 83 -9.63 10.91 6.04
C LEU A 83 -8.87 9.88 6.86
N ASP A 84 -9.60 8.91 7.42
CA ASP A 84 -9.02 7.78 8.11
C ASP A 84 -9.03 6.57 7.17
N MET A 85 -7.82 6.08 6.88
CA MET A 85 -7.59 4.88 6.07
C MET A 85 -7.23 3.73 7.00
N GLY A 86 -7.79 2.54 6.78
CA GLY A 86 -7.52 1.38 7.63
C GLY A 86 -7.25 0.12 6.82
N LEU A 87 -6.42 -0.75 7.40
CA LEU A 87 -6.22 -2.13 6.98
C LEU A 87 -6.32 -3.02 8.21
N SER A 88 -7.01 -4.13 8.10
CA SER A 88 -6.93 -5.24 9.05
C SER A 88 -6.60 -6.54 8.33
N ALA A 89 -5.86 -7.40 8.99
CA ALA A 89 -5.63 -8.78 8.55
C ALA A 89 -6.00 -9.72 9.70
N GLU A 90 -6.88 -10.67 9.40
CA GLU A 90 -7.42 -11.65 10.34
C GLU A 90 -7.86 -12.88 9.54
N ASP A 91 -7.71 -14.10 10.09
CA ASP A 91 -8.09 -15.36 9.45
C ASP A 91 -7.58 -15.51 8.00
N GLY A 92 -6.37 -15.07 7.73
CA GLY A 92 -5.77 -15.14 6.40
C GLY A 92 -6.39 -14.17 5.37
N LYS A 93 -7.27 -13.26 5.78
CA LYS A 93 -7.95 -12.30 4.91
C LYS A 93 -7.53 -10.87 5.25
N ARG A 94 -7.38 -10.04 4.23
CA ARG A 94 -7.18 -8.60 4.38
C ARG A 94 -8.46 -7.84 4.09
N SER A 95 -8.73 -6.82 4.86
CA SER A 95 -9.79 -5.87 4.58
C SER A 95 -9.28 -4.44 4.68
N PHE A 96 -9.79 -3.57 3.83
CA PHE A 96 -9.49 -2.16 3.84
C PHE A 96 -10.72 -1.36 4.26
N SER A 97 -10.49 -0.20 4.86
CA SER A 97 -11.56 0.74 5.21
C SER A 97 -11.16 2.18 4.92
N ARG A 98 -12.16 3.01 4.69
CA ARG A 98 -12.04 4.45 4.55
C ARG A 98 -13.12 5.11 5.37
N ASN A 99 -12.74 5.97 6.34
CA ASN A 99 -13.64 6.57 7.32
C ASN A 99 -14.54 5.52 7.99
N GLY A 100 -13.97 4.41 8.42
CA GLY A 100 -14.68 3.31 9.08
C GLY A 100 -15.53 2.43 8.15
N LYS A 101 -15.73 2.80 6.88
CA LYS A 101 -16.50 2.01 5.92
C LYS A 101 -15.57 1.07 5.14
N ARG A 102 -15.93 -0.20 5.05
CA ARG A 102 -15.17 -1.21 4.29
C ARG A 102 -15.11 -0.82 2.81
N CYS A 103 -13.94 -0.97 2.21
CA CYS A 103 -13.71 -0.74 0.79
C CYS A 103 -12.76 -1.82 0.21
N SER A 104 -12.57 -1.80 -1.10
CA SER A 104 -11.57 -2.64 -1.77
C SER A 104 -10.17 -2.02 -1.69
N ALA A 105 -9.14 -2.80 -1.99
CA ALA A 105 -7.78 -2.26 -2.16
C ALA A 105 -7.71 -1.14 -3.22
N ALA A 106 -8.54 -1.23 -4.26
CA ALA A 106 -8.69 -0.16 -5.25
C ALA A 106 -9.30 1.12 -4.66
N GLY A 107 -10.13 1.00 -3.61
CA GLY A 107 -10.78 2.13 -2.94
C GLY A 107 -9.84 2.97 -2.06
N VAL A 108 -8.68 2.44 -1.68
CA VAL A 108 -7.64 3.21 -0.97
C VAL A 108 -6.62 3.81 -1.94
N ARG A 109 -6.46 3.22 -3.13
CA ARG A 109 -5.51 3.65 -4.14
C ARG A 109 -5.81 5.07 -4.65
N GLY A 110 -4.79 5.91 -4.72
CA GLY A 110 -4.91 7.26 -5.25
C GLY A 110 -5.58 8.28 -4.33
N VAL A 111 -5.99 7.90 -3.12
CA VAL A 111 -6.45 8.86 -2.10
C VAL A 111 -5.28 9.77 -1.69
N LEU A 112 -4.13 9.17 -1.45
CA LEU A 112 -2.83 9.84 -1.34
C LEU A 112 -1.88 9.15 -2.31
N PRO A 113 -1.61 9.71 -3.49
CA PRO A 113 -0.62 9.15 -4.41
C PRO A 113 0.76 9.08 -3.73
N SER A 114 1.41 7.93 -3.83
CA SER A 114 2.69 7.69 -3.18
C SER A 114 3.68 7.04 -4.13
N VAL A 115 4.94 7.41 -4.00
CA VAL A 115 6.04 6.80 -4.74
C VAL A 115 7.03 6.23 -3.72
N LEU A 116 7.31 4.94 -3.86
CA LEU A 116 8.30 4.26 -3.05
C LEU A 116 9.57 4.04 -3.87
N PHE A 117 10.71 4.40 -3.30
CA PHE A 117 12.03 4.02 -3.82
C PHE A 117 12.67 3.01 -2.89
N CYS A 118 12.98 1.83 -3.40
CA CYS A 118 13.72 0.79 -2.70
C CYS A 118 14.76 0.17 -3.64
N PRO A 119 15.74 -0.57 -3.13
CA PRO A 119 16.78 -1.21 -3.95
C PRO A 119 16.22 -2.10 -5.07
N ASP A 120 15.07 -2.75 -4.85
CA ASP A 120 14.42 -3.62 -5.84
C ASP A 120 13.91 -2.83 -7.06
N HIS A 121 13.67 -1.54 -6.93
CA HIS A 121 13.30 -0.67 -8.06
C HIS A 121 14.45 -0.44 -9.05
N LEU A 122 15.68 -0.77 -8.69
CA LEU A 122 16.78 -0.83 -9.66
C LEU A 122 16.51 -1.85 -10.77
N ASP A 123 15.63 -2.81 -10.52
CA ASP A 123 15.16 -3.75 -11.53
C ASP A 123 14.44 -3.07 -12.71
N MET A 124 13.83 -1.90 -12.49
CA MET A 124 13.26 -1.11 -13.59
C MET A 124 14.31 -0.69 -14.63
N VAL A 125 15.55 -0.49 -14.18
CA VAL A 125 16.67 -0.14 -15.06
C VAL A 125 17.34 -1.39 -15.61
N LYS A 126 17.56 -2.41 -14.77
CA LYS A 126 18.32 -3.61 -15.08
C LYS A 126 17.53 -4.68 -15.83
N ARG A 127 16.24 -4.79 -15.58
CA ARG A 127 15.35 -5.81 -16.18
C ARG A 127 14.61 -5.31 -17.41
N GLY A 128 13.89 -6.21 -18.07
CA GLY A 128 13.20 -5.97 -19.33
C GLY A 128 12.00 -5.01 -19.24
N ALA A 129 11.42 -4.72 -20.39
CA ALA A 129 10.32 -3.76 -20.57
C ALA A 129 9.06 -4.10 -19.76
N SER A 130 8.84 -5.37 -19.39
CA SER A 130 7.69 -5.79 -18.58
C SER A 130 7.69 -5.17 -17.19
N VAL A 131 8.85 -5.10 -16.52
CA VAL A 131 9.00 -4.49 -15.18
C VAL A 131 8.72 -2.99 -15.25
N ARG A 132 9.24 -2.31 -16.27
CA ARG A 132 8.99 -0.87 -16.48
C ARG A 132 7.53 -0.58 -16.75
N ARG A 133 6.86 -1.40 -17.59
CA ARG A 133 5.42 -1.25 -17.84
C ARG A 133 4.60 -1.43 -16.56
N ALA A 134 4.87 -2.47 -15.77
CA ALA A 134 4.18 -2.71 -14.51
C ALA A 134 4.32 -1.51 -13.55
N ALA A 135 5.51 -0.93 -13.42
CA ALA A 135 5.73 0.24 -12.58
C ALA A 135 4.97 1.49 -13.08
N LEU A 136 4.94 1.71 -14.40
CA LEU A 136 4.17 2.80 -15.01
C LEU A 136 2.65 2.59 -14.85
N ASP A 137 2.19 1.36 -14.99
CA ASP A 137 0.79 1.01 -14.77
C ASP A 137 0.38 1.24 -13.31
N ASP A 138 1.20 0.82 -12.35
CA ASP A 138 0.95 1.07 -10.91
C ASP A 138 0.86 2.56 -10.61
N PHE A 139 1.74 3.35 -11.19
CA PHE A 139 1.70 4.81 -11.05
C PHE A 139 0.45 5.41 -11.71
N GLY A 140 0.15 5.02 -12.94
CA GLY A 140 -1.05 5.45 -13.67
C GLY A 140 -2.35 5.13 -12.93
N MET A 141 -2.42 3.94 -12.30
CA MET A 141 -3.57 3.53 -11.50
C MET A 141 -3.77 4.37 -10.23
N GLN A 142 -2.73 4.94 -9.66
CA GLN A 142 -2.86 5.87 -8.52
C GLN A 142 -3.38 7.24 -8.95
N LEU A 143 -3.04 7.69 -10.17
CA LEU A 143 -3.43 9.00 -10.69
C LEU A 143 -4.86 9.02 -11.26
N SER A 144 -5.37 7.89 -11.72
CA SER A 144 -6.67 7.82 -12.39
C SER A 144 -7.39 6.50 -12.14
N ALA A 145 -8.56 6.58 -11.51
CA ALA A 145 -9.45 5.42 -11.34
C ALA A 145 -9.85 4.81 -12.70
N ARG A 146 -10.08 5.66 -13.72
CA ARG A 146 -10.39 5.19 -15.08
C ARG A 146 -9.23 4.40 -15.70
N TYR A 147 -7.99 4.82 -15.45
CA TYR A 147 -6.81 4.06 -15.87
C TYR A 147 -6.77 2.69 -15.21
N ALA A 148 -7.06 2.62 -13.90
CA ALA A 148 -7.10 1.35 -13.16
C ALA A 148 -8.13 0.37 -13.74
N ASP A 149 -9.32 0.85 -14.08
CA ASP A 149 -10.38 0.04 -14.71
C ASP A 149 -9.96 -0.47 -16.10
N LEU A 150 -9.36 0.40 -16.91
CA LEU A 150 -8.85 0.05 -18.23
C LEU A 150 -7.72 -0.96 -18.16
N ALA A 151 -6.74 -0.78 -17.29
CA ALA A 151 -5.62 -1.69 -17.09
C ALA A 151 -6.10 -3.08 -16.63
N SER A 152 -7.05 -3.13 -15.69
CA SER A 152 -7.67 -4.37 -15.23
C SER A 152 -8.42 -5.10 -16.36
N THR A 153 -9.20 -4.36 -17.15
CA THR A 153 -9.97 -4.92 -18.27
C THR A 153 -9.03 -5.44 -19.37
N TYR A 154 -8.02 -4.68 -19.72
CA TYR A 154 -7.00 -5.09 -20.68
C TYR A 154 -6.28 -6.37 -20.23
N GLY A 155 -5.86 -6.44 -18.96
CA GLY A 155 -5.21 -7.63 -18.40
C GLY A 155 -6.08 -8.89 -18.54
N ARG A 156 -7.39 -8.77 -18.26
CA ARG A 156 -8.34 -9.89 -18.47
C ARG A 156 -8.44 -10.31 -19.94
N CYS A 157 -8.57 -9.35 -20.85
CA CYS A 157 -8.61 -9.64 -22.28
C CYS A 157 -7.34 -10.35 -22.78
N VAL A 158 -6.16 -9.91 -22.32
CA VAL A 158 -4.88 -10.56 -22.66
C VAL A 158 -4.83 -11.99 -22.13
N THR A 159 -5.29 -12.22 -20.89
CA THR A 159 -5.32 -13.56 -20.29
C THR A 159 -6.25 -14.49 -21.06
N GLN A 160 -7.46 -14.03 -21.41
CA GLN A 160 -8.43 -14.80 -22.20
C GLN A 160 -7.88 -15.12 -23.59
N ARG A 161 -7.32 -14.12 -24.27
CA ARG A 161 -6.69 -14.34 -25.59
C ARG A 161 -5.60 -15.43 -25.51
N ASN A 162 -4.72 -15.32 -24.53
CA ASN A 162 -3.60 -16.27 -24.37
C ASN A 162 -4.08 -17.69 -24.01
N ALA A 163 -5.23 -17.82 -23.34
CA ALA A 163 -5.85 -19.12 -23.09
C ALA A 163 -6.42 -19.76 -24.36
N LEU A 164 -6.92 -18.95 -25.30
CA LEU A 164 -7.45 -19.43 -26.58
C LEU A 164 -6.34 -19.78 -27.60
N LEU A 165 -5.14 -19.31 -27.39
CA LEU A 165 -3.99 -19.55 -28.28
C LEU A 165 -3.11 -20.75 -27.83
N LYS A 166 -3.45 -21.41 -26.73
CA LYS A 166 -2.82 -22.65 -26.25
C LYS A 166 -3.58 -23.86 -26.73
#